data_46df8e52ee986c21f55d0b91c1736c41
#
_entry.id   46df8e52ee986c21f55d0b91c1736c41
#
_cell.length_a   1.000
_cell.length_b   1.000
_cell.length_c   1.000
_cell.angle_alpha   90.00
_cell.angle_beta   90.00
_cell.angle_gamma   90.00
#
_symmetry.space_group_name_H-M   'P 1'
#
loop_
_entity.id
_entity.type
_entity.pdbx_description
1 polymer ?
#
loop_
_entity_poly.entity_id
_entity_poly.type
_entity_poly.pdbx_seq_one_letter_code
_entity_poly.pdbx_strand_id
1 'polypeptide(L)'
;MLAGVLLLAAVWVFLLRGRSTNFQFPDLADFARVFDPSNFGPVVFVPAAILALGFLLVFGLVGGWILAGRMLAPLTRITRAAREAGSGSLSYRIELEGRNDEFRELADAFDAMLAQLEARDAAQQRFAANASHELRTPLAITQTLLDVARNDPNRDGGELDERLRAVNARAIELTEALLLLSRTDQRSFSREDVDLSLIAEEAAETLLPFAEKHGVSIETSGDIAPVIGSHALLLQLTTNLLHNAIVHNVPEHGSVQISTAIGPESVMLTVENTGDKLSPQLVSTLTEPFQRGTARTRGDDARVGLGLAIVKSITQAHDGSLTLSPRAAGGLSVAVRLPAAQRRP
;
A
#
# COMPACT_ATOMS: atom_id res chain seq x y z
N MET A 1 16.49 26.69 39.48
CA MET A 1 15.87 27.08 40.74
C MET A 1 16.69 26.61 41.94
N LEU A 2 16.91 25.30 42.12
CA LEU A 2 17.64 24.74 43.27
C LEU A 2 19.07 25.30 43.41
N ALA A 3 19.83 25.42 42.30
CA ALA A 3 21.17 26.00 42.28
C ALA A 3 21.19 27.49 42.68
N GLY A 4 20.20 28.26 42.28
CA GLY A 4 20.05 29.66 42.67
C GLY A 4 19.77 29.84 44.18
N VAL A 5 18.90 29.01 44.73
CA VAL A 5 18.60 28.96 46.16
C VAL A 5 19.82 28.56 46.97
N LEU A 6 20.57 27.53 46.53
CA LEU A 6 21.79 27.10 47.19
C LEU A 6 22.89 28.16 47.15
N LEU A 7 23.04 28.87 46.01
CA LEU A 7 24.02 29.94 45.86
C LEU A 7 23.67 31.14 46.77
N LEU A 8 22.40 31.56 46.83
CA LEU A 8 21.92 32.61 47.72
C LEU A 8 22.07 32.20 49.19
N ALA A 9 21.79 30.94 49.54
CA ALA A 9 21.99 30.45 50.91
C ALA A 9 23.46 30.43 51.28
N ALA A 10 24.37 30.04 50.39
CA ALA A 10 25.81 30.03 50.61
C ALA A 10 26.33 31.47 50.80
N VAL A 11 25.91 32.42 49.97
CA VAL A 11 26.26 33.85 50.09
C VAL A 11 25.70 34.43 51.38
N TRP A 12 24.49 34.06 51.77
CA TRP A 12 23.84 34.49 53.00
C TRP A 12 24.60 33.99 54.23
N VAL A 13 24.98 32.71 54.30
CA VAL A 13 25.77 32.11 55.36
C VAL A 13 27.17 32.78 55.44
N PHE A 14 27.79 33.06 54.29
CA PHE A 14 29.10 33.72 54.23
C PHE A 14 29.06 35.15 54.73
N LEU A 15 28.06 35.94 54.36
CA LEU A 15 27.90 37.33 54.77
C LEU A 15 27.53 37.52 56.28
N LEU A 16 26.84 36.52 56.84
CA LEU A 16 26.38 36.56 58.24
C LEU A 16 27.33 35.87 59.21
N ARG A 17 28.41 35.27 58.75
CA ARG A 17 29.43 34.60 59.59
C ARG A 17 30.08 35.60 60.53
N GLY A 18 29.59 35.67 61.78
CA GLY A 18 30.16 36.53 62.86
C GLY A 18 29.28 37.71 63.25
N ARG A 19 28.05 37.87 62.80
CA ARG A 19 27.11 38.88 63.26
C ARG A 19 25.83 38.24 63.83
N SER A 20 25.48 38.59 65.05
CA SER A 20 24.15 38.28 65.63
C SER A 20 23.10 39.14 64.94
N THR A 21 22.27 38.55 64.12
CA THR A 21 21.21 39.29 63.46
C THR A 21 19.86 38.88 64.04
N ASN A 22 19.11 39.86 64.55
CA ASN A 22 17.68 39.69 64.76
C ASN A 22 17.01 39.67 63.38
N PHE A 23 16.45 38.49 63.02
CA PHE A 23 15.75 38.34 61.78
C PHE A 23 14.40 39.07 61.82
N GLN A 24 14.31 40.23 61.15
CA GLN A 24 13.07 40.92 60.87
C GLN A 24 12.64 40.67 59.44
N PHE A 25 11.34 40.39 59.22
CA PHE A 25 10.80 40.33 57.87
C PHE A 25 10.95 41.72 57.21
N PRO A 26 11.40 41.76 55.94
CA PRO A 26 11.60 42.99 55.20
C PRO A 26 10.27 43.74 55.02
N ASP A 27 10.26 45.05 55.33
CA ASP A 27 9.16 45.96 55.06
C ASP A 27 9.25 46.47 53.61
N LEU A 28 8.13 46.98 53.05
CA LEU A 28 8.08 47.52 51.67
C LEU A 28 9.16 48.62 51.44
N ALA A 29 9.52 49.38 52.46
CA ALA A 29 10.59 50.36 52.38
C ALA A 29 11.98 49.76 52.19
N ASP A 30 12.21 48.54 52.63
CA ASP A 30 13.49 47.82 52.47
C ASP A 30 13.76 47.35 51.02
N PHE A 31 12.73 47.11 50.26
CA PHE A 31 12.87 46.79 48.83
C PHE A 31 13.35 48.00 48.00
N ALA A 32 12.98 49.23 48.40
CA ALA A 32 13.48 50.46 47.75
C ALA A 32 14.99 50.64 47.98
N ARG A 33 15.49 50.25 49.19
CA ARG A 33 16.91 50.38 49.60
C ARG A 33 17.84 49.45 48.84
N VAL A 34 17.33 48.38 48.17
CA VAL A 34 18.11 47.46 47.31
C VAL A 34 18.75 48.21 46.15
N PHE A 35 18.15 49.28 45.69
CA PHE A 35 18.65 50.10 44.57
C PHE A 35 19.60 51.20 44.99
N ASP A 36 19.91 51.33 46.27
CA ASP A 36 20.88 52.35 46.81
C ASP A 36 22.28 51.67 46.89
N PRO A 37 23.27 52.08 46.03
CA PRO A 37 24.57 51.44 45.98
C PRO A 37 25.44 51.72 47.26
N SER A 38 25.00 52.61 48.15
CA SER A 38 25.70 52.90 49.42
C SER A 38 25.33 51.97 50.58
N ASN A 39 24.30 51.14 50.42
CA ASN A 39 23.79 50.25 51.44
C ASN A 39 24.26 48.82 51.26
N PHE A 40 25.37 48.43 51.88
CA PHE A 40 25.84 47.04 51.95
C PHE A 40 25.63 46.53 53.40
N GLY A 41 24.53 45.73 53.57
CA GLY A 41 24.27 45.10 54.87
C GLY A 41 23.29 43.93 54.79
N PRO A 42 23.18 43.14 55.89
CA PRO A 42 22.25 42.01 55.95
C PRO A 42 20.78 42.40 55.72
N VAL A 43 20.40 43.63 56.04
CA VAL A 43 19.04 44.18 55.91
C VAL A 43 18.64 44.38 54.45
N VAL A 44 19.59 44.59 53.52
CA VAL A 44 19.35 44.76 52.09
C VAL A 44 19.43 43.41 51.34
N PHE A 45 20.17 42.48 51.93
CA PHE A 45 20.39 41.16 51.26
C PHE A 45 19.10 40.36 51.15
N VAL A 46 18.25 40.31 52.17
CA VAL A 46 17.01 39.49 52.18
C VAL A 46 16.00 40.01 51.13
N PRO A 47 15.68 41.31 51.06
CA PRO A 47 14.82 41.84 50.00
C PRO A 47 15.41 41.65 48.60
N ALA A 48 16.72 41.83 48.41
CA ALA A 48 17.39 41.61 47.14
C ALA A 48 17.30 40.12 46.70
N ALA A 49 17.47 39.18 47.63
CA ALA A 49 17.33 37.77 47.40
C ALA A 49 15.89 37.37 46.98
N ILE A 50 14.88 37.96 47.65
CA ILE A 50 13.46 37.72 47.32
C ILE A 50 13.14 38.25 45.91
N LEU A 51 13.62 39.45 45.57
CA LEU A 51 13.43 40.01 44.22
C LEU A 51 14.11 39.16 43.15
N ALA A 52 15.37 38.72 43.38
CA ALA A 52 16.09 37.89 42.47
C ALA A 52 15.41 36.53 42.29
N LEU A 53 14.95 35.89 43.37
CA LEU A 53 14.21 34.63 43.30
C LEU A 53 12.86 34.80 42.59
N GLY A 54 12.12 35.89 42.87
CA GLY A 54 10.88 36.24 42.21
C GLY A 54 11.08 36.44 40.70
N PHE A 55 12.12 37.20 40.33
CA PHE A 55 12.49 37.36 38.91
C PHE A 55 12.84 36.04 38.24
N LEU A 56 13.67 35.20 38.85
CA LEU A 56 14.04 33.90 38.33
C LEU A 56 12.84 32.94 38.21
N LEU A 57 11.91 33.03 39.18
CA LEU A 57 10.67 32.24 39.14
C LEU A 57 9.81 32.65 37.93
N VAL A 58 9.53 33.96 37.81
CA VAL A 58 8.71 34.48 36.71
C VAL A 58 9.37 34.21 35.34
N PHE A 59 10.68 34.52 35.25
CA PHE A 59 11.44 34.27 34.01
C PHE A 59 11.49 32.79 33.67
N GLY A 60 11.68 31.90 34.64
CA GLY A 60 11.69 30.44 34.45
C GLY A 60 10.31 29.91 34.03
N LEU A 61 9.22 30.40 34.62
CA LEU A 61 7.86 30.02 34.28
C LEU A 61 7.47 30.49 32.88
N VAL A 62 7.72 31.79 32.58
CA VAL A 62 7.40 32.37 31.26
C VAL A 62 8.26 31.73 30.17
N GLY A 63 9.58 31.64 30.41
CA GLY A 63 10.50 30.99 29.46
C GLY A 63 10.17 29.52 29.25
N GLY A 64 9.87 28.77 30.31
CA GLY A 64 9.46 27.38 30.24
C GLY A 64 8.13 27.22 29.50
N TRP A 65 7.14 28.08 29.71
CA TRP A 65 5.87 28.06 29.00
C TRP A 65 6.02 28.33 27.50
N ILE A 66 6.83 29.34 27.13
CA ILE A 66 7.13 29.65 25.72
C ILE A 66 7.87 28.49 25.06
N LEU A 67 8.89 27.93 25.73
CA LEU A 67 9.68 26.80 25.20
C LEU A 67 8.82 25.55 25.03
N ALA A 68 8.02 25.22 26.04
CA ALA A 68 7.09 24.06 25.96
C ALA A 68 6.08 24.23 24.82
N GLY A 69 5.53 25.44 24.64
CA GLY A 69 4.62 25.72 23.52
C GLY A 69 5.27 25.52 22.16
N ARG A 70 6.52 25.95 21.99
CA ARG A 70 7.27 25.74 20.74
C ARG A 70 7.64 24.28 20.52
N MET A 71 8.03 23.56 21.54
CA MET A 71 8.38 22.13 21.45
C MET A 71 7.17 21.23 21.18
N LEU A 72 5.98 21.62 21.69
CA LEU A 72 4.76 20.83 21.49
C LEU A 72 3.96 21.23 20.24
N ALA A 73 4.30 22.34 19.58
CA ALA A 73 3.61 22.81 18.37
C ALA A 73 3.56 21.76 17.24
N PRO A 74 4.62 20.97 16.96
CA PRO A 74 4.56 19.90 15.95
C PRO A 74 3.51 18.85 16.28
N LEU A 75 3.36 18.44 17.53
CA LEU A 75 2.34 17.45 17.94
C LEU A 75 0.91 17.91 17.65
N THR A 76 0.63 19.21 17.78
CA THR A 76 -0.69 19.74 17.46
C THR A 76 -1.00 19.68 15.96
N ARG A 77 0.02 19.82 15.09
CA ARG A 77 -0.11 19.66 13.64
C ARG A 77 -0.39 18.20 13.28
N ILE A 78 0.37 17.25 13.83
CA ILE A 78 0.17 15.81 13.63
C ILE A 78 -1.24 15.40 14.10
N THR A 79 -1.67 15.87 15.28
CA THR A 79 -3.01 15.58 15.79
C THR A 79 -4.12 16.13 14.89
N ARG A 80 -3.91 17.30 14.29
CA ARG A 80 -4.86 17.88 13.33
C ARG A 80 -4.92 17.03 12.06
N ALA A 81 -3.76 16.68 11.48
CA ALA A 81 -3.69 15.81 10.31
C ALA A 81 -4.40 14.47 10.55
N ALA A 82 -4.20 13.86 11.72
CA ALA A 82 -4.86 12.61 12.09
C ALA A 82 -6.40 12.76 12.19
N ARG A 83 -6.89 13.89 12.70
CA ARG A 83 -8.34 14.17 12.76
C ARG A 83 -8.95 14.43 11.39
N GLU A 84 -8.26 15.15 10.52
CA GLU A 84 -8.69 15.41 9.13
C GLU A 84 -8.71 14.11 8.32
N ALA A 85 -7.68 13.26 8.46
CA ALA A 85 -7.67 11.94 7.86
C ALA A 85 -8.85 11.07 8.36
N GLY A 86 -9.15 11.11 9.67
CA GLY A 86 -10.30 10.41 10.26
C GLY A 86 -11.67 10.91 9.78
N SER A 87 -11.76 12.15 9.28
CA SER A 87 -12.97 12.70 8.66
C SER A 87 -13.08 12.44 7.16
N GLY A 88 -12.11 11.70 6.57
CA GLY A 88 -12.12 11.30 5.16
C GLY A 88 -11.26 12.17 4.24
N SER A 89 -10.59 13.21 4.75
CA SER A 89 -9.67 14.03 3.96
C SER A 89 -8.24 13.49 4.06
N LEU A 90 -7.83 12.67 3.08
CA LEU A 90 -6.49 12.05 3.02
C LEU A 90 -5.44 12.92 2.32
N SER A 91 -5.84 14.05 1.70
CA SER A 91 -4.95 14.93 0.93
C SER A 91 -4.14 15.91 1.78
N TYR A 92 -4.45 16.03 3.08
CA TYR A 92 -3.69 16.89 3.99
C TYR A 92 -2.29 16.31 4.23
N ARG A 93 -1.27 17.20 4.23
CA ARG A 93 0.12 16.83 4.58
C ARG A 93 0.60 17.72 5.70
N ILE A 94 1.45 17.14 6.57
CA ILE A 94 1.98 17.85 7.73
C ILE A 94 3.11 18.77 7.32
N GLU A 95 3.99 18.30 6.41
CA GLU A 95 5.11 19.04 5.81
C GLU A 95 5.85 19.90 6.83
N LEU A 96 6.43 19.28 7.87
CA LEU A 96 7.16 20.00 8.90
C LEU A 96 8.45 20.58 8.34
N GLU A 97 8.52 21.91 8.25
CA GLU A 97 9.74 22.64 7.94
C GLU A 97 10.62 22.79 9.20
N GLY A 98 11.95 22.69 9.05
CA GLY A 98 12.88 22.97 10.15
C GLY A 98 14.00 21.94 10.29
N ARG A 99 14.49 21.74 11.53
CA ARG A 99 15.58 20.81 11.85
C ARG A 99 15.12 19.37 11.65
N ASN A 100 16.07 18.53 11.25
CA ASN A 100 15.86 17.07 11.18
C ASN A 100 15.89 16.55 12.63
N ASP A 101 14.73 16.44 13.24
CA ASP A 101 14.53 15.93 14.59
C ASP A 101 13.47 14.81 14.58
N GLU A 102 13.23 14.19 15.72
CA GLU A 102 12.31 13.06 15.88
C GLU A 102 10.87 13.42 15.46
N PHE A 103 10.49 14.71 15.59
CA PHE A 103 9.17 15.17 15.17
C PHE A 103 9.02 15.23 13.66
N ARG A 104 10.09 15.55 12.94
CA ARG A 104 10.09 15.53 11.49
C ARG A 104 10.02 14.11 10.96
N GLU A 105 10.81 13.19 11.52
CA GLU A 105 10.77 11.78 11.16
C GLU A 105 9.36 11.19 11.35
N LEU A 106 8.70 11.53 12.46
CA LEU A 106 7.33 11.13 12.72
C LEU A 106 6.33 11.74 11.71
N ALA A 107 6.50 13.01 11.35
CA ALA A 107 5.64 13.68 10.38
C ALA A 107 5.81 13.08 8.98
N ASP A 108 7.04 12.82 8.54
CA ASP A 108 7.34 12.21 7.25
C ASP A 108 6.77 10.79 7.15
N ALA A 109 6.90 9.99 8.23
CA ALA A 109 6.29 8.66 8.30
C ALA A 109 4.75 8.73 8.23
N PHE A 110 4.15 9.71 8.89
CA PHE A 110 2.69 9.92 8.86
C PHE A 110 2.22 10.37 7.47
N ASP A 111 2.93 11.28 6.82
CA ASP A 111 2.63 11.74 5.47
C ASP A 111 2.78 10.61 4.44
N ALA A 112 3.79 9.74 4.60
CA ALA A 112 3.94 8.54 3.78
C ALA A 112 2.75 7.56 3.96
N MET A 113 2.28 7.37 5.20
CA MET A 113 1.09 6.56 5.48
C MET A 113 -0.18 7.16 4.84
N LEU A 114 -0.38 8.48 4.95
CA LEU A 114 -1.51 9.16 4.32
C LEU A 114 -1.47 9.02 2.79
N ALA A 115 -0.30 9.19 2.17
CA ALA A 115 -0.13 9.00 0.73
C ALA A 115 -0.47 7.56 0.30
N GLN A 116 -0.10 6.56 1.09
CA GLN A 116 -0.44 5.17 0.83
C GLN A 116 -1.94 4.90 0.95
N LEU A 117 -2.61 5.49 1.96
CA LEU A 117 -4.06 5.37 2.13
C LEU A 117 -4.82 6.05 0.98
N GLU A 118 -4.41 7.26 0.59
CA GLU A 118 -5.00 8.01 -0.53
C GLU A 118 -4.86 7.23 -1.86
N ALA A 119 -3.67 6.67 -2.11
CA ALA A 119 -3.44 5.84 -3.30
C ALA A 119 -4.33 4.57 -3.31
N ARG A 120 -4.54 3.94 -2.15
CA ARG A 120 -5.44 2.78 -2.00
C ARG A 120 -6.90 3.17 -2.24
N ASP A 121 -7.37 4.26 -1.64
CA ASP A 121 -8.74 4.73 -1.81
C ASP A 121 -9.03 5.10 -3.27
N ALA A 122 -8.13 5.84 -3.92
CA ALA A 122 -8.22 6.15 -5.34
C ALA A 122 -8.21 4.90 -6.24
N ALA A 123 -7.42 3.87 -5.89
CA ALA A 123 -7.42 2.60 -6.61
C ALA A 123 -8.75 1.86 -6.43
N GLN A 124 -9.30 1.84 -5.21
CA GLN A 124 -10.60 1.21 -4.92
C GLN A 124 -11.76 1.90 -5.62
N GLN A 125 -11.77 3.23 -5.68
CA GLN A 125 -12.79 4.00 -6.40
C GLN A 125 -12.73 3.72 -7.91
N ARG A 126 -11.52 3.71 -8.51
CA ARG A 126 -11.33 3.35 -9.92
C ARG A 126 -11.78 1.91 -10.20
N PHE A 127 -11.45 0.98 -9.32
CA PHE A 127 -11.89 -0.41 -9.41
C PHE A 127 -13.42 -0.52 -9.41
N ALA A 128 -14.12 0.13 -8.47
CA ALA A 128 -15.58 0.10 -8.38
C ALA A 128 -16.24 0.74 -9.61
N ALA A 129 -15.72 1.87 -10.10
CA ALA A 129 -16.22 2.54 -11.30
C ALA A 129 -16.05 1.63 -12.54
N ASN A 130 -14.86 1.05 -12.74
CA ASN A 130 -14.58 0.20 -13.87
C ASN A 130 -15.39 -1.11 -13.81
N ALA A 131 -15.52 -1.74 -12.64
CA ALA A 131 -16.37 -2.91 -12.44
C ALA A 131 -17.83 -2.63 -12.81
N SER A 132 -18.34 -1.46 -12.40
CA SER A 132 -19.72 -1.04 -12.75
C SER A 132 -19.91 -0.86 -14.26
N HIS A 133 -18.90 -0.30 -14.95
CA HIS A 133 -18.95 -0.14 -16.41
C HIS A 133 -18.88 -1.48 -17.14
N GLU A 134 -17.96 -2.36 -16.74
CA GLU A 134 -17.77 -3.67 -17.37
C GLU A 134 -18.93 -4.64 -17.10
N LEU A 135 -19.66 -4.48 -15.98
CA LEU A 135 -20.89 -5.23 -15.72
C LEU A 135 -22.10 -4.68 -16.50
N ARG A 136 -22.17 -3.36 -16.70
CA ARG A 136 -23.29 -2.74 -17.45
C ARG A 136 -23.32 -3.19 -18.91
N THR A 137 -22.15 -3.39 -19.53
CA THR A 137 -22.03 -3.78 -20.93
C THR A 137 -22.71 -5.11 -21.24
N PRO A 138 -22.39 -6.26 -20.58
CA PRO A 138 -23.08 -7.51 -20.84
C PRO A 138 -24.58 -7.45 -20.54
N LEU A 139 -24.98 -6.73 -19.50
CA LEU A 139 -26.40 -6.54 -19.16
C LEU A 139 -27.14 -5.78 -20.26
N ALA A 140 -26.55 -4.73 -20.81
CA ALA A 140 -27.15 -3.96 -21.93
C ALA A 140 -27.23 -4.80 -23.21
N ILE A 141 -26.21 -5.61 -23.52
CA ILE A 141 -26.23 -6.53 -24.66
C ILE A 141 -27.33 -7.58 -24.47
N THR A 142 -27.42 -8.20 -23.28
CA THR A 142 -28.49 -9.16 -22.96
C THR A 142 -29.87 -8.53 -23.16
N GLN A 143 -30.09 -7.31 -22.65
CA GLN A 143 -31.35 -6.58 -22.83
C GLN A 143 -31.66 -6.35 -24.31
N THR A 144 -30.66 -5.89 -25.08
CA THR A 144 -30.84 -5.65 -26.53
C THR A 144 -31.19 -6.94 -27.28
N LEU A 145 -30.49 -8.05 -26.98
CA LEU A 145 -30.75 -9.35 -27.60
C LEU A 145 -32.18 -9.83 -27.29
N LEU A 146 -32.65 -9.65 -26.06
CA LEU A 146 -34.02 -10.01 -25.66
C LEU A 146 -35.06 -9.11 -26.33
N ASP A 147 -34.79 -7.81 -26.44
CA ASP A 147 -35.71 -6.88 -27.12
C ASP A 147 -35.82 -7.16 -28.62
N VAL A 148 -34.69 -7.50 -29.29
CA VAL A 148 -34.68 -7.92 -30.69
C VAL A 148 -35.40 -9.25 -30.85
N ALA A 149 -35.19 -10.22 -29.97
CA ALA A 149 -35.88 -11.52 -29.99
C ALA A 149 -37.40 -11.38 -29.85
N ARG A 150 -37.85 -10.40 -29.04
CA ARG A 150 -39.28 -10.12 -28.82
C ARG A 150 -39.96 -9.51 -30.03
N ASN A 151 -39.20 -8.77 -30.85
CA ASN A 151 -39.73 -8.03 -32.01
C ASN A 151 -39.63 -8.82 -33.35
N ASP A 152 -38.90 -9.94 -33.39
CA ASP A 152 -38.77 -10.78 -34.58
C ASP A 152 -39.07 -12.25 -34.25
N PRO A 153 -40.37 -12.67 -34.46
CA PRO A 153 -40.82 -14.03 -34.18
C PRO A 153 -40.24 -15.09 -35.11
N ASN A 154 -39.71 -14.70 -36.28
CA ASN A 154 -39.18 -15.64 -37.30
C ASN A 154 -37.66 -15.87 -37.20
N ARG A 155 -37.03 -15.39 -36.15
CA ARG A 155 -35.59 -15.48 -35.92
C ARG A 155 -35.16 -16.90 -35.58
N ASP A 156 -33.94 -17.27 -35.99
CA ASP A 156 -33.30 -18.52 -35.57
C ASP A 156 -32.99 -18.45 -34.04
N GLY A 157 -33.78 -19.22 -33.28
CA GLY A 157 -33.65 -19.26 -31.80
C GLY A 157 -32.28 -19.82 -31.34
N GLY A 158 -31.60 -20.60 -32.16
CA GLY A 158 -30.29 -21.17 -31.86
C GLY A 158 -29.19 -20.12 -31.76
N GLU A 159 -29.14 -19.19 -32.72
CA GLU A 159 -28.13 -18.12 -32.72
C GLU A 159 -28.31 -17.15 -31.51
N LEU A 160 -29.54 -16.85 -31.16
CA LEU A 160 -29.84 -16.01 -29.97
C LEU A 160 -29.41 -16.71 -28.70
N ASP A 161 -29.69 -18.01 -28.56
CA ASP A 161 -29.32 -18.80 -27.37
C ASP A 161 -27.81 -18.88 -27.21
N GLU A 162 -27.06 -19.07 -28.27
CA GLU A 162 -25.60 -19.08 -28.24
C GLU A 162 -25.03 -17.73 -27.82
N ARG A 163 -25.54 -16.63 -28.39
CA ARG A 163 -25.10 -15.27 -28.01
C ARG A 163 -25.44 -14.93 -26.57
N LEU A 164 -26.62 -15.28 -26.08
CA LEU A 164 -27.02 -15.08 -24.69
C LEU A 164 -26.14 -15.89 -23.73
N ARG A 165 -25.83 -17.16 -24.07
CA ARG A 165 -24.94 -18.00 -23.28
C ARG A 165 -23.53 -17.40 -23.22
N ALA A 166 -22.98 -16.93 -24.33
CA ALA A 166 -21.66 -16.30 -24.39
C ALA A 166 -21.60 -15.03 -23.53
N VAL A 167 -22.60 -14.15 -23.63
CA VAL A 167 -22.66 -12.92 -22.84
C VAL A 167 -22.79 -13.23 -21.34
N ASN A 168 -23.63 -14.21 -20.98
CA ASN A 168 -23.83 -14.61 -19.59
C ASN A 168 -22.57 -15.27 -19.00
N ALA A 169 -21.89 -16.16 -19.74
CA ALA A 169 -20.65 -16.75 -19.32
C ALA A 169 -19.58 -15.68 -19.02
N ARG A 170 -19.48 -14.68 -19.89
CA ARG A 170 -18.54 -13.55 -19.68
C ARG A 170 -18.92 -12.71 -18.44
N ALA A 171 -20.20 -12.50 -18.14
CA ALA A 171 -20.64 -11.79 -16.94
C ALA A 171 -20.33 -12.61 -15.67
N ILE A 172 -20.46 -13.93 -15.72
CA ILE A 172 -20.10 -14.82 -14.62
C ILE A 172 -18.59 -14.77 -14.37
N GLU A 173 -17.76 -14.93 -15.42
CA GLU A 173 -16.31 -14.82 -15.31
C GLU A 173 -15.88 -13.49 -14.68
N LEU A 174 -16.52 -12.38 -15.07
CA LEU A 174 -16.24 -11.06 -14.50
C LEU A 174 -16.59 -10.99 -13.01
N THR A 175 -17.77 -11.50 -12.62
CA THR A 175 -18.20 -11.51 -11.21
C THR A 175 -17.32 -12.40 -10.34
N GLU A 176 -16.91 -13.57 -10.83
CA GLU A 176 -15.98 -14.47 -10.13
C GLU A 176 -14.61 -13.81 -9.95
N ALA A 177 -14.10 -13.15 -11.00
CA ALA A 177 -12.85 -12.40 -10.95
C ALA A 177 -12.89 -11.26 -9.91
N LEU A 178 -14.00 -10.51 -9.86
CA LEU A 178 -14.22 -9.44 -8.88
C LEU A 178 -14.32 -9.97 -7.45
N LEU A 179 -15.02 -11.08 -7.25
CA LEU A 179 -15.14 -11.75 -5.95
C LEU A 179 -13.77 -12.28 -5.48
N LEU A 180 -12.99 -12.84 -6.39
CA LEU A 180 -11.65 -13.32 -6.07
C LEU A 180 -10.73 -12.16 -5.63
N LEU A 181 -10.70 -11.08 -6.39
CA LEU A 181 -9.92 -9.88 -6.04
C LEU A 181 -10.33 -9.30 -4.68
N SER A 182 -11.64 -9.33 -4.34
CA SER A 182 -12.14 -8.90 -3.05
C SER A 182 -11.77 -9.83 -1.89
N ARG A 183 -11.68 -11.16 -2.12
CA ARG A 183 -11.41 -12.16 -1.08
C ARG A 183 -9.93 -12.39 -0.82
N THR A 184 -9.06 -12.21 -1.81
CA THR A 184 -7.62 -12.44 -1.67
C THR A 184 -6.95 -11.49 -0.69
N ASP A 185 -7.57 -10.34 -0.38
CA ASP A 185 -7.13 -9.47 0.71
C ASP A 185 -7.27 -10.12 2.11
N GLN A 186 -8.08 -11.19 2.26
CA GLN A 186 -8.39 -11.79 3.56
C GLN A 186 -7.54 -13.01 3.96
N ARG A 187 -6.57 -13.47 3.13
CA ARG A 187 -5.64 -14.59 3.41
C ARG A 187 -6.27 -15.87 4.04
N SER A 188 -7.59 -16.05 3.95
CA SER A 188 -8.31 -17.17 4.58
C SER A 188 -8.69 -18.24 3.56
N PHE A 189 -7.70 -18.98 3.07
CA PHE A 189 -7.92 -20.18 2.27
C PHE A 189 -7.14 -21.36 2.84
N SER A 190 -7.62 -22.59 2.58
CA SER A 190 -6.92 -23.80 2.97
C SER A 190 -5.63 -23.92 2.17
N ARG A 191 -4.52 -24.13 2.87
CA ARG A 191 -3.19 -24.37 2.27
C ARG A 191 -2.86 -25.85 2.40
N GLU A 192 -2.42 -26.43 1.32
CA GLU A 192 -2.01 -27.83 1.22
C GLU A 192 -0.67 -27.95 0.46
N ASP A 193 -0.06 -29.12 0.49
CA ASP A 193 1.13 -29.40 -0.31
C ASP A 193 0.72 -29.55 -1.78
N VAL A 194 1.22 -28.68 -2.65
CA VAL A 194 0.90 -28.63 -4.07
C VAL A 194 2.19 -28.63 -4.88
N ASP A 195 2.22 -29.41 -5.95
CA ASP A 195 3.30 -29.38 -6.93
C ASP A 195 2.94 -28.45 -8.09
N LEU A 196 3.68 -27.34 -8.25
CA LEU A 196 3.45 -26.38 -9.33
C LEU A 196 3.74 -26.95 -10.72
N SER A 197 4.57 -27.99 -10.87
CA SER A 197 4.80 -28.63 -12.16
C SER A 197 3.54 -29.34 -12.64
N LEU A 198 2.82 -30.03 -11.74
CA LEU A 198 1.55 -30.68 -12.05
C LEU A 198 0.45 -29.65 -12.36
N ILE A 199 0.43 -28.54 -11.64
CA ILE A 199 -0.49 -27.42 -11.94
C ILE A 199 -0.21 -26.83 -13.33
N ALA A 200 1.07 -26.70 -13.71
CA ALA A 200 1.45 -26.20 -15.02
C ALA A 200 0.98 -27.15 -16.15
N GLU A 201 1.14 -28.45 -15.95
CA GLU A 201 0.67 -29.48 -16.87
C GLU A 201 -0.86 -29.48 -17.00
N GLU A 202 -1.59 -29.50 -15.87
CA GLU A 202 -3.06 -29.45 -15.82
C GLU A 202 -3.63 -28.22 -16.55
N ALA A 203 -3.03 -27.04 -16.30
CA ALA A 203 -3.44 -25.80 -16.95
C ALA A 203 -3.14 -25.82 -18.47
N ALA A 204 -1.99 -26.37 -18.87
CA ALA A 204 -1.62 -26.52 -20.29
C ALA A 204 -2.56 -27.48 -21.02
N GLU A 205 -2.87 -28.64 -20.44
CA GLU A 205 -3.84 -29.58 -20.98
C GLU A 205 -5.23 -28.96 -21.13
N THR A 206 -5.71 -28.26 -20.12
CA THR A 206 -7.01 -27.55 -20.11
C THR A 206 -7.11 -26.52 -21.23
N LEU A 207 -6.03 -25.81 -21.55
CA LEU A 207 -6.02 -24.75 -22.56
C LEU A 207 -5.51 -25.22 -23.93
N LEU A 208 -5.12 -26.50 -24.11
CA LEU A 208 -4.61 -27.01 -25.37
C LEU A 208 -5.59 -26.80 -26.55
N PRO A 209 -6.90 -27.13 -26.44
CA PRO A 209 -7.85 -26.90 -27.54
C PRO A 209 -8.00 -25.39 -27.88
N PHE A 210 -7.87 -24.53 -26.88
CA PHE A 210 -7.93 -23.08 -27.06
C PHE A 210 -6.67 -22.57 -27.78
N ALA A 211 -5.49 -23.06 -27.41
CA ALA A 211 -4.22 -22.73 -28.05
C ALA A 211 -4.19 -23.20 -29.51
N GLU A 212 -4.65 -24.43 -29.80
CA GLU A 212 -4.76 -24.98 -31.17
C GLU A 212 -5.65 -24.11 -32.05
N LYS A 213 -6.80 -23.67 -31.54
CA LYS A 213 -7.72 -22.75 -32.25
C LYS A 213 -7.03 -21.43 -32.63
N HIS A 214 -6.05 -20.96 -31.80
CA HIS A 214 -5.32 -19.73 -32.04
C HIS A 214 -4.00 -19.94 -32.78
N GLY A 215 -3.65 -21.17 -33.17
CA GLY A 215 -2.39 -21.48 -33.84
C GLY A 215 -1.14 -21.31 -32.96
N VAL A 216 -1.29 -21.49 -31.65
CA VAL A 216 -0.24 -21.31 -30.64
C VAL A 216 0.18 -22.67 -30.09
N SER A 217 1.50 -22.93 -30.05
CA SER A 217 2.06 -24.08 -29.36
C SER A 217 2.31 -23.79 -27.88
N ILE A 218 2.03 -24.77 -27.00
CA ILE A 218 2.37 -24.72 -25.59
C ILE A 218 3.45 -25.76 -25.31
N GLU A 219 4.53 -25.31 -24.65
CA GLU A 219 5.63 -26.18 -24.20
C GLU A 219 5.73 -26.10 -22.68
N THR A 220 5.71 -27.26 -22.02
CA THR A 220 5.89 -27.37 -20.56
C THR A 220 7.26 -27.95 -20.25
N SER A 221 7.95 -27.41 -19.26
CA SER A 221 9.27 -27.86 -18.82
C SER A 221 9.53 -27.52 -17.35
N GLY A 222 10.52 -28.14 -16.76
CA GLY A 222 11.01 -27.79 -15.43
C GLY A 222 11.03 -28.93 -14.43
N ASP A 223 11.30 -28.57 -13.18
CA ASP A 223 11.46 -29.50 -12.06
C ASP A 223 10.16 -29.63 -11.25
N ILE A 224 10.06 -30.72 -10.47
CA ILE A 224 9.05 -30.89 -9.43
C ILE A 224 9.15 -29.72 -8.44
N ALA A 225 8.09 -28.95 -8.29
CA ALA A 225 8.11 -27.62 -7.66
C ALA A 225 7.12 -27.52 -6.48
N PRO A 226 7.45 -28.11 -5.29
CA PRO A 226 6.53 -28.18 -4.16
C PRO A 226 6.38 -26.83 -3.47
N VAL A 227 5.13 -26.42 -3.25
CA VAL A 227 4.73 -25.20 -2.53
C VAL A 227 3.61 -25.53 -1.54
N ILE A 228 3.44 -24.69 -0.52
CA ILE A 228 2.28 -24.75 0.37
C ILE A 228 1.27 -23.69 -0.07
N GLY A 229 0.15 -24.12 -0.62
CA GLY A 229 -0.83 -23.19 -1.20
C GLY A 229 -2.19 -23.83 -1.45
N SER A 230 -3.09 -23.09 -2.08
CA SER A 230 -4.37 -23.61 -2.54
C SER A 230 -4.26 -24.08 -3.98
N HIS A 231 -4.50 -25.37 -4.23
CA HIS A 231 -4.51 -25.96 -5.57
C HIS A 231 -5.41 -25.16 -6.53
N ALA A 232 -6.64 -24.88 -6.13
CA ALA A 232 -7.60 -24.16 -6.95
C ALA A 232 -7.13 -22.73 -7.33
N LEU A 233 -6.53 -22.00 -6.38
CA LEU A 233 -6.02 -20.65 -6.65
C LEU A 233 -4.77 -20.68 -7.53
N LEU A 234 -3.86 -21.62 -7.29
CA LEU A 234 -2.65 -21.78 -8.10
C LEU A 234 -2.97 -22.23 -9.53
N LEU A 235 -3.94 -23.14 -9.70
CA LEU A 235 -4.46 -23.53 -11.02
C LEU A 235 -5.08 -22.32 -11.73
N GLN A 236 -5.88 -21.53 -11.04
CA GLN A 236 -6.47 -20.32 -11.61
C GLN A 236 -5.42 -19.27 -11.99
N LEU A 237 -4.37 -19.08 -11.17
CA LEU A 237 -3.22 -18.24 -11.50
C LEU A 237 -2.57 -18.69 -12.79
N THR A 238 -2.24 -19.99 -12.91
CA THR A 238 -1.54 -20.58 -14.05
C THR A 238 -2.39 -20.51 -15.31
N THR A 239 -3.69 -20.84 -15.21
CA THR A 239 -4.65 -20.74 -16.31
C THR A 239 -4.80 -19.30 -16.81
N ASN A 240 -4.82 -18.29 -15.91
CA ASN A 240 -4.85 -16.88 -16.30
C ASN A 240 -3.58 -16.44 -17.03
N LEU A 241 -2.41 -16.91 -16.60
CA LEU A 241 -1.14 -16.64 -17.27
C LEU A 241 -1.10 -17.24 -18.68
N LEU A 242 -1.43 -18.54 -18.81
CA LEU A 242 -1.44 -19.22 -20.09
C LEU A 242 -2.47 -18.63 -21.06
N HIS A 243 -3.69 -18.37 -20.58
CA HIS A 243 -4.71 -17.76 -21.41
C HIS A 243 -4.25 -16.39 -21.94
N ASN A 244 -3.65 -15.55 -21.08
CA ASN A 244 -3.12 -14.25 -21.48
C ASN A 244 -2.00 -14.40 -22.53
N ALA A 245 -1.11 -15.39 -22.33
CA ALA A 245 -0.01 -15.71 -23.25
C ALA A 245 -0.49 -16.21 -24.62
N ILE A 246 -1.64 -16.90 -24.69
CA ILE A 246 -2.25 -17.36 -25.93
C ILE A 246 -2.93 -16.19 -26.67
N VAL A 247 -3.79 -15.43 -25.99
CA VAL A 247 -4.57 -14.33 -26.60
C VAL A 247 -3.68 -13.20 -27.12
N HIS A 248 -2.58 -12.91 -26.42
CA HIS A 248 -1.64 -11.85 -26.81
C HIS A 248 -0.41 -12.36 -27.55
N ASN A 249 -0.57 -13.50 -28.25
CA ASN A 249 0.48 -14.09 -29.08
C ASN A 249 0.50 -13.50 -30.50
N VAL A 250 1.53 -13.85 -31.28
CA VAL A 250 1.57 -13.57 -32.72
C VAL A 250 0.57 -14.48 -33.45
N PRO A 251 -0.03 -14.01 -34.58
CA PRO A 251 -1.06 -14.76 -35.28
C PRO A 251 -0.57 -16.06 -35.94
N GLU A 252 0.71 -16.12 -36.31
CA GLU A 252 1.33 -17.23 -36.99
C GLU A 252 2.56 -17.72 -36.22
N HIS A 253 2.66 -19.04 -36.03
CA HIS A 253 3.76 -19.69 -35.31
C HIS A 253 3.98 -19.15 -33.89
N GLY A 254 2.89 -18.78 -33.20
CA GLY A 254 2.95 -18.37 -31.82
C GLY A 254 3.39 -19.49 -30.88
N SER A 255 4.17 -19.17 -29.87
CA SER A 255 4.60 -20.12 -28.84
C SER A 255 4.42 -19.56 -27.44
N VAL A 256 4.05 -20.44 -26.52
CA VAL A 256 4.00 -20.20 -25.09
C VAL A 256 4.88 -21.25 -24.42
N GLN A 257 5.82 -20.80 -23.59
CA GLN A 257 6.64 -21.68 -22.79
C GLN A 257 6.27 -21.49 -21.32
N ILE A 258 5.92 -22.57 -20.64
CA ILE A 258 5.73 -22.57 -19.19
C ILE A 258 6.81 -23.44 -18.55
N SER A 259 7.45 -22.91 -17.52
CA SER A 259 8.53 -23.62 -16.84
C SER A 259 8.48 -23.43 -15.33
N THR A 260 8.89 -24.48 -14.60
CA THR A 260 9.05 -24.45 -13.16
C THR A 260 10.51 -24.64 -12.79
N ALA A 261 10.97 -23.94 -11.75
CA ALA A 261 12.34 -24.05 -11.23
C ALA A 261 12.35 -23.96 -9.71
N ILE A 262 13.25 -24.74 -9.08
CA ILE A 262 13.49 -24.70 -7.63
C ILE A 262 14.70 -23.83 -7.34
N GLY A 263 14.53 -22.87 -6.40
CA GLY A 263 15.61 -22.15 -5.76
C GLY A 263 15.80 -22.61 -4.31
N PRO A 264 16.80 -22.06 -3.60
CA PRO A 264 17.11 -22.46 -2.22
C PRO A 264 15.95 -22.25 -1.22
N GLU A 265 15.18 -21.21 -1.39
CA GLU A 265 14.07 -20.82 -0.47
C GLU A 265 12.77 -20.54 -1.22
N SER A 266 12.74 -20.67 -2.55
CA SER A 266 11.60 -20.31 -3.37
C SER A 266 11.48 -21.22 -4.58
N VAL A 267 10.25 -21.33 -5.05
CA VAL A 267 9.91 -21.98 -6.33
C VAL A 267 9.50 -20.89 -7.29
N MET A 268 9.82 -21.04 -8.55
CA MET A 268 9.50 -20.10 -9.61
C MET A 268 8.70 -20.78 -10.71
N LEU A 269 7.56 -20.19 -11.06
CA LEU A 269 6.78 -20.49 -12.25
C LEU A 269 7.00 -19.36 -13.25
N THR A 270 7.44 -19.68 -14.46
CA THR A 270 7.67 -18.69 -15.52
C THR A 270 6.81 -19.03 -16.72
N VAL A 271 6.09 -18.04 -17.24
CA VAL A 271 5.34 -18.13 -18.49
C VAL A 271 5.88 -17.10 -19.46
N GLU A 272 6.32 -17.55 -20.63
CA GLU A 272 6.82 -16.72 -21.70
C GLU A 272 6.01 -16.91 -22.97
N ASN A 273 5.70 -15.84 -23.66
CA ASN A 273 5.04 -15.93 -24.97
C ASN A 273 5.76 -15.10 -26.02
N THR A 274 5.63 -15.50 -27.26
CA THR A 274 5.89 -14.64 -28.41
C THR A 274 4.77 -13.61 -28.55
N GLY A 275 5.07 -12.42 -29.09
CA GLY A 275 4.08 -11.34 -29.20
C GLY A 275 4.69 -10.03 -29.66
N ASP A 276 3.92 -8.97 -29.63
CA ASP A 276 4.37 -7.62 -29.95
C ASP A 276 5.43 -7.12 -28.97
N LYS A 277 6.27 -6.16 -29.43
CA LYS A 277 7.21 -5.49 -28.54
C LYS A 277 6.49 -4.57 -27.58
N LEU A 278 6.67 -4.81 -26.29
CA LEU A 278 6.06 -4.02 -25.21
C LEU A 278 7.06 -3.00 -24.65
N SER A 279 6.59 -1.79 -24.35
CA SER A 279 7.40 -0.82 -23.65
C SER A 279 7.47 -1.12 -22.14
N PRO A 280 8.59 -0.83 -21.45
CA PRO A 280 8.68 -1.02 -20.00
C PRO A 280 7.61 -0.26 -19.22
N GLN A 281 7.19 0.92 -19.69
CA GLN A 281 6.13 1.73 -19.10
C GLN A 281 4.77 1.02 -19.16
N LEU A 282 4.46 0.40 -20.30
CA LEU A 282 3.23 -0.39 -20.43
C LEU A 282 3.26 -1.62 -19.51
N VAL A 283 4.39 -2.33 -19.48
CA VAL A 283 4.53 -3.55 -18.66
C VAL A 283 4.31 -3.25 -17.18
N SER A 284 4.77 -2.10 -16.66
CA SER A 284 4.58 -1.72 -15.26
C SER A 284 3.11 -1.52 -14.85
N THR A 285 2.21 -1.26 -15.81
CA THR A 285 0.79 -1.04 -15.54
C THR A 285 -0.10 -2.26 -15.83
N LEU A 286 0.42 -3.31 -16.49
CA LEU A 286 -0.36 -4.48 -16.88
C LEU A 286 -1.00 -5.26 -15.71
N THR A 287 -0.50 -5.09 -14.50
CA THR A 287 -1.07 -5.71 -13.29
C THR A 287 -2.18 -4.88 -12.63
N GLU A 288 -2.47 -3.69 -13.17
CA GLU A 288 -3.61 -2.90 -12.69
C GLU A 288 -4.93 -3.51 -13.22
N PRO A 289 -5.97 -3.60 -12.39
CA PRO A 289 -7.27 -4.10 -12.84
C PRO A 289 -7.82 -3.27 -14.01
N PHE A 290 -8.43 -3.95 -14.99
CA PHE A 290 -9.03 -3.35 -16.19
C PHE A 290 -8.03 -2.70 -17.17
N GLN A 291 -6.73 -2.89 -16.97
CA GLN A 291 -5.73 -2.38 -17.88
C GLN A 291 -5.66 -3.27 -19.12
N ARG A 292 -5.70 -2.64 -20.30
CA ARG A 292 -5.59 -3.30 -21.61
C ARG A 292 -4.33 -2.80 -22.29
N GLY A 293 -3.58 -3.71 -22.92
CA GLY A 293 -2.51 -3.33 -23.86
C GLY A 293 -3.08 -2.53 -25.02
N THR A 294 -2.28 -1.70 -25.66
CA THR A 294 -2.67 -0.85 -26.80
C THR A 294 -3.00 -1.65 -28.08
N ALA A 295 -2.73 -2.95 -28.11
CA ALA A 295 -3.06 -3.81 -29.23
C ALA A 295 -4.59 -4.02 -29.33
N ARG A 296 -5.16 -3.65 -30.47
CA ARG A 296 -6.54 -3.98 -30.86
C ARG A 296 -6.64 -5.49 -31.04
N THR A 297 -6.92 -6.21 -29.96
CA THR A 297 -7.39 -7.59 -30.08
C THR A 297 -8.74 -7.58 -30.82
N ARG A 298 -8.70 -7.89 -32.12
CA ARG A 298 -9.88 -8.12 -32.93
C ARG A 298 -10.41 -9.50 -32.58
N GLY A 299 -11.44 -9.58 -31.74
CA GLY A 299 -12.12 -10.85 -31.46
C GLY A 299 -12.94 -10.81 -30.17
N ASP A 300 -13.94 -11.65 -30.12
CA ASP A 300 -14.84 -11.88 -28.97
C ASP A 300 -14.11 -12.43 -27.71
N ASP A 301 -12.84 -12.88 -27.86
CA ASP A 301 -12.04 -13.53 -26.82
C ASP A 301 -11.25 -12.55 -25.92
N ALA A 302 -11.38 -11.23 -26.12
CA ALA A 302 -10.69 -10.22 -25.29
C ALA A 302 -11.31 -10.15 -23.89
N ARG A 303 -10.67 -10.82 -22.93
CA ARG A 303 -11.06 -10.73 -21.50
C ARG A 303 -10.93 -9.30 -20.95
N VAL A 304 -11.63 -9.04 -19.85
CA VAL A 304 -11.88 -7.73 -19.23
C VAL A 304 -10.63 -7.01 -18.69
N GLY A 305 -9.42 -7.57 -18.86
CA GLY A 305 -8.19 -6.97 -18.31
C GLY A 305 -8.02 -7.21 -16.81
N LEU A 306 -8.58 -8.29 -16.29
CA LEU A 306 -8.46 -8.71 -14.89
C LEU A 306 -7.44 -9.83 -14.66
N GLY A 307 -7.05 -10.57 -15.71
CA GLY A 307 -6.23 -11.78 -15.58
C GLY A 307 -4.91 -11.57 -14.81
N LEU A 308 -4.12 -10.57 -15.20
CA LEU A 308 -2.85 -10.28 -14.51
C LEU A 308 -3.05 -9.65 -13.13
N ALA A 309 -4.13 -8.93 -12.88
CA ALA A 309 -4.50 -8.45 -11.55
C ALA A 309 -4.84 -9.62 -10.61
N ILE A 310 -5.56 -10.63 -11.12
CA ILE A 310 -5.86 -11.88 -10.40
C ILE A 310 -4.56 -12.63 -10.08
N VAL A 311 -3.66 -12.78 -11.06
CA VAL A 311 -2.35 -13.41 -10.86
C VAL A 311 -1.58 -12.72 -9.75
N LYS A 312 -1.50 -11.38 -9.76
CA LYS A 312 -0.85 -10.59 -8.73
C LYS A 312 -1.48 -10.82 -7.35
N SER A 313 -2.80 -10.79 -7.26
CA SER A 313 -3.54 -10.98 -6.02
C SER A 313 -3.32 -12.39 -5.43
N ILE A 314 -3.41 -13.45 -6.25
CA ILE A 314 -3.13 -14.82 -5.79
C ILE A 314 -1.67 -14.98 -5.37
N THR A 315 -0.72 -14.41 -6.12
CA THR A 315 0.70 -14.43 -5.77
C THR A 315 0.94 -13.81 -4.39
N GLN A 316 0.36 -12.64 -4.13
CA GLN A 316 0.46 -11.95 -2.84
C GLN A 316 -0.21 -12.72 -1.69
N ALA A 317 -1.34 -13.38 -1.96
CA ALA A 317 -2.03 -14.21 -0.99
C ALA A 317 -1.20 -15.45 -0.57
N HIS A 318 -0.29 -15.91 -1.45
CA HIS A 318 0.67 -16.97 -1.18
C HIS A 318 2.05 -16.46 -0.73
N ASP A 319 2.14 -15.21 -0.27
CA ASP A 319 3.38 -14.56 0.22
C ASP A 319 4.50 -14.53 -0.85
N GLY A 320 4.11 -14.55 -2.13
CA GLY A 320 4.99 -14.55 -3.28
C GLY A 320 5.24 -13.16 -3.89
N SER A 321 6.03 -13.16 -4.96
CA SER A 321 6.31 -11.98 -5.77
C SER A 321 6.10 -12.24 -7.26
N LEU A 322 5.57 -11.25 -7.97
CA LEU A 322 5.29 -11.27 -9.40
C LEU A 322 6.22 -10.30 -10.13
N THR A 323 6.88 -10.78 -11.17
CA THR A 323 7.75 -9.96 -12.02
C THR A 323 7.33 -10.10 -13.48
N LEU A 324 7.14 -8.97 -14.17
CA LEU A 324 6.85 -8.91 -15.59
C LEU A 324 8.01 -8.26 -16.31
N SER A 325 8.44 -8.85 -17.42
CA SER A 325 9.55 -8.35 -18.22
C SER A 325 9.24 -8.43 -19.71
N PRO A 326 9.41 -7.34 -20.48
CA PRO A 326 9.26 -7.43 -21.93
C PRO A 326 10.41 -8.26 -22.52
N ARG A 327 10.10 -9.15 -23.47
CA ARG A 327 11.12 -9.93 -24.17
C ARG A 327 11.74 -9.13 -25.31
N ALA A 328 13.05 -9.25 -25.48
CA ALA A 328 13.78 -8.53 -26.53
C ALA A 328 13.29 -8.89 -27.96
N ALA A 329 12.89 -10.15 -28.17
CA ALA A 329 12.33 -10.66 -29.42
C ALA A 329 10.85 -10.27 -29.63
N GLY A 330 10.19 -9.68 -28.63
CA GLY A 330 8.76 -9.43 -28.55
C GLY A 330 8.06 -10.44 -27.63
N GLY A 331 6.89 -10.05 -27.13
CA GLY A 331 6.14 -10.80 -26.12
C GLY A 331 6.51 -10.43 -24.70
N LEU A 332 6.02 -11.21 -23.75
CA LEU A 332 6.12 -10.97 -22.31
C LEU A 332 6.71 -12.22 -21.63
N SER A 333 7.53 -12.01 -20.63
CA SER A 333 7.95 -13.01 -19.65
C SER A 333 7.35 -12.65 -18.29
N VAL A 334 6.59 -13.55 -17.70
CA VAL A 334 5.95 -13.38 -16.38
C VAL A 334 6.50 -14.45 -15.45
N ALA A 335 7.18 -14.02 -14.39
CA ALA A 335 7.75 -14.89 -13.36
C ALA A 335 7.00 -14.71 -12.04
N VAL A 336 6.45 -15.79 -11.52
CA VAL A 336 5.82 -15.91 -10.22
C VAL A 336 6.78 -16.64 -9.28
N ARG A 337 7.20 -16.00 -8.20
CA ARG A 337 8.05 -16.61 -7.18
C ARG A 337 7.21 -16.86 -5.94
N LEU A 338 7.18 -18.10 -5.46
CA LEU A 338 6.47 -18.51 -4.25
C LEU A 338 7.47 -19.09 -3.24
N PRO A 339 7.20 -19.00 -1.92
CA PRO A 339 7.99 -19.69 -0.90
C PRO A 339 7.99 -21.21 -1.16
N ALA A 340 9.16 -21.85 -1.11
CA ALA A 340 9.26 -23.29 -1.22
C ALA A 340 8.60 -23.97 -0.01
N ALA A 341 7.94 -25.11 -0.22
CA ALA A 341 7.52 -25.95 0.90
C ALA A 341 8.78 -26.38 1.67
N GLN A 342 8.89 -25.96 2.94
CA GLN A 342 9.98 -26.45 3.78
C GLN A 342 9.83 -27.95 3.93
N ARG A 343 10.78 -28.72 3.39
CA ARG A 343 10.86 -30.14 3.71
C ARG A 343 11.00 -30.25 5.23
N ARG A 344 9.95 -30.67 5.91
CA ARG A 344 10.10 -31.15 7.29
C ARG A 344 11.05 -32.33 7.24
N PRO A 345 12.12 -32.32 8.05
CA PRO A 345 13.10 -33.40 8.12
C PRO A 345 12.46 -34.73 8.56
#